data_b99046595019e6295656f85ea397f786
#
_entry.id   b99046595019e6295656f85ea397f786
#
_cell.length_a   1.000
_cell.length_b   1.000
_cell.length_c   1.000
_cell.angle_alpha   90.00
_cell.angle_beta   90.00
_cell.angle_gamma   90.00
#
_symmetry.space_group_name_H-M   'P 1'
#
loop_
_entity.id
_entity.type
_entity.pdbx_description
1 polymer ?
#
loop_
_entity_poly.entity_id
_entity_poly.type
_entity_poly.pdbx_seq_one_letter_code
_entity_poly.pdbx_strand_id
1 'polypeptide(L)'
;VSARTDRLVSAAALVLGALPLWVSTHLPMVDLPQHLHLISALHRLEDPTTLYPQLFAARHELTPYLGYYHAVSLLNWLVPLDTANRLFLSAYVVGLPLSLAFLLRGLGRPTWPALLALPLAYGDNFGWGFINYLAALPLALVCCGLFVRALTRTHQRRAWAAALALCLATVLLFHVQVFAFLALALPWLLLTTPVPEDVDARGVSARLRPRVPALLGVVPGVALFLAWVVLRLGQPSEVETGAPWKAWGPMLSPRNLAWKSFAQNRAELLEVLANLFRDGSDRWPLYAVGAVAACALVLGLVRPAPSPEGPVARLRMPGLVLLALGLYFLLPFDIRGYTYYLNTRYAQLAALLALASLPVTPPALQRVLRLASAACALPLALVFGQGFRAFSREASEWDVLVEATAPRPRVMGLIFDASSRVVRHPVFLHGAATLAQARGGGTNFSFALTPHSPLRYRGTPPPTFPSEWRPQDFNYATQGVAYDHFLIRGAPPSRVFGARLQNELSVAAQAGESWLVRRR
;
A
#
# COMPACT_ATOMS: atom_id res chain seq x y z
N VAL A 1 29.49 22.79 12.48
CA VAL A 1 28.86 22.18 11.28
C VAL A 1 27.41 22.62 11.24
N SER A 2 27.00 23.23 10.15
CA SER A 2 25.78 24.03 10.04
C SER A 2 24.49 23.18 9.90
N ALA A 3 23.33 23.76 10.22
CA ALA A 3 22.01 23.22 9.92
C ALA A 3 21.84 22.82 8.42
N ARG A 4 22.67 23.39 7.54
CA ARG A 4 22.76 23.06 6.11
C ARG A 4 23.25 21.63 5.89
N THR A 5 24.32 21.20 6.61
CA THR A 5 24.85 19.82 6.51
C THR A 5 23.82 18.79 6.95
N ASP A 6 23.10 19.04 8.04
CA ASP A 6 22.04 18.14 8.53
C ASP A 6 20.90 17.98 7.52
N ARG A 7 20.54 19.05 6.81
CA ARG A 7 19.54 19.00 5.72
C ARG A 7 20.05 18.21 4.52
N LEU A 8 21.30 18.43 4.12
CA LEU A 8 21.91 17.70 2.99
C LEU A 8 22.00 16.20 3.27
N VAL A 9 22.43 15.79 4.48
CA VAL A 9 22.47 14.38 4.88
C VAL A 9 21.09 13.76 4.86
N SER A 10 20.08 14.46 5.40
CA SER A 10 18.70 13.97 5.36
C SER A 10 18.17 13.86 3.93
N ALA A 11 18.43 14.84 3.06
CA ALA A 11 18.05 14.80 1.65
C ALA A 11 18.72 13.64 0.90
N ALA A 12 20.01 13.42 1.13
CA ALA A 12 20.73 12.28 0.55
C ALA A 12 20.13 10.94 0.99
N ALA A 13 19.78 10.78 2.27
CA ALA A 13 19.12 9.57 2.75
C ALA A 13 17.74 9.34 2.09
N LEU A 14 16.95 10.40 1.87
CA LEU A 14 15.66 10.31 1.16
C LEU A 14 15.85 9.86 -0.30
N VAL A 15 16.84 10.43 -1.00
CA VAL A 15 17.17 10.03 -2.38
C VAL A 15 17.62 8.57 -2.43
N LEU A 16 18.53 8.17 -1.53
CA LEU A 16 18.97 6.77 -1.44
C LEU A 16 17.80 5.83 -1.13
N GLY A 17 16.88 6.26 -0.27
CA GLY A 17 15.67 5.48 0.04
C GLY A 17 14.78 5.21 -1.16
N ALA A 18 14.64 6.17 -2.08
CA ALA A 18 13.82 6.03 -3.29
C ALA A 18 14.59 5.38 -4.47
N LEU A 19 15.92 5.34 -4.43
CA LEU A 19 16.77 4.87 -5.51
C LEU A 19 16.43 3.45 -6.02
N PRO A 20 16.07 2.46 -5.17
CA PRO A 20 15.70 1.13 -5.63
C PRO A 20 14.59 1.10 -6.69
N LEU A 21 13.64 2.04 -6.61
CA LEU A 21 12.53 2.15 -7.57
C LEU A 21 12.97 2.53 -8.98
N TRP A 22 14.16 3.09 -9.15
CA TRP A 22 14.66 3.67 -10.41
C TRP A 22 15.76 2.84 -11.08
N VAL A 23 16.31 1.84 -10.39
CA VAL A 23 17.44 1.05 -10.89
C VAL A 23 17.03 -0.26 -11.58
N SER A 24 15.73 -0.48 -11.76
CA SER A 24 15.14 -1.68 -12.37
C SER A 24 14.02 -1.31 -13.33
N THR A 25 13.75 -2.13 -14.35
CA THR A 25 12.60 -1.93 -15.26
C THR A 25 11.31 -2.48 -14.65
N HIS A 26 11.36 -3.65 -14.04
CA HIS A 26 10.22 -4.29 -13.38
C HIS A 26 10.34 -4.21 -11.86
N LEU A 27 9.24 -3.87 -11.18
CA LEU A 27 9.17 -3.82 -9.71
C LEU A 27 8.55 -5.12 -9.17
N PRO A 28 9.07 -5.67 -8.06
CA PRO A 28 8.61 -6.95 -7.51
C PRO A 28 7.35 -6.78 -6.65
N MET A 29 6.24 -6.48 -7.28
CA MET A 29 4.93 -6.27 -6.64
C MET A 29 3.88 -7.12 -7.35
N VAL A 30 3.14 -7.96 -6.60
CA VAL A 30 2.15 -8.90 -7.16
C VAL A 30 1.05 -8.17 -7.93
N ASP A 31 0.40 -7.19 -7.30
CA ASP A 31 -0.79 -6.52 -7.83
C ASP A 31 -0.47 -5.40 -8.83
N LEU A 32 0.80 -5.01 -8.97
CA LEU A 32 1.20 -3.88 -9.81
C LEU A 32 0.75 -4.03 -11.27
N PRO A 33 0.89 -5.18 -11.95
CA PRO A 33 0.41 -5.34 -13.32
C PRO A 33 -1.09 -5.05 -13.47
N GLN A 34 -1.91 -5.52 -12.53
CA GLN A 34 -3.35 -5.24 -12.51
C GLN A 34 -3.65 -3.75 -12.32
N HIS A 35 -2.94 -3.11 -11.41
CA HIS A 35 -3.08 -1.69 -11.18
C HIS A 35 -2.71 -0.87 -12.41
N LEU A 36 -1.57 -1.15 -13.05
CA LEU A 36 -1.13 -0.43 -14.25
C LEU A 36 -2.08 -0.67 -15.43
N HIS A 37 -2.62 -1.89 -15.58
CA HIS A 37 -3.63 -2.18 -16.60
C HIS A 37 -4.88 -1.33 -16.39
N LEU A 38 -5.41 -1.22 -15.16
CA LEU A 38 -6.57 -0.37 -14.88
C LEU A 38 -6.28 1.12 -15.07
N ILE A 39 -5.09 1.61 -14.69
CA ILE A 39 -4.72 3.02 -14.92
C ILE A 39 -4.59 3.31 -16.40
N SER A 40 -3.95 2.40 -17.18
CA SER A 40 -3.88 2.52 -18.64
C SER A 40 -5.28 2.55 -19.26
N ALA A 41 -6.18 1.67 -18.81
CA ALA A 41 -7.56 1.63 -19.29
C ALA A 41 -8.36 2.88 -18.89
N LEU A 42 -8.18 3.40 -17.67
CA LEU A 42 -8.83 4.64 -17.22
C LEU A 42 -8.34 5.85 -18.02
N HIS A 43 -7.04 5.94 -18.26
CA HIS A 43 -6.42 7.04 -19.01
C HIS A 43 -6.80 7.05 -20.50
N ARG A 44 -6.98 5.85 -21.09
CA ARG A 44 -7.25 5.63 -22.51
C ARG A 44 -8.66 5.07 -22.76
N LEU A 45 -9.62 5.40 -21.89
CA LEU A 45 -10.96 4.78 -21.89
C LEU A 45 -11.73 5.02 -23.20
N GLU A 46 -11.48 6.11 -23.91
CA GLU A 46 -12.11 6.48 -25.16
C GLU A 46 -11.22 6.24 -26.41
N ASP A 47 -10.01 5.68 -26.21
CA ASP A 47 -9.06 5.46 -27.29
C ASP A 47 -9.47 4.24 -28.14
N PRO A 48 -9.92 4.46 -29.42
CA PRO A 48 -10.39 3.37 -30.28
C PRO A 48 -9.27 2.43 -30.72
N THR A 49 -7.99 2.78 -30.51
CA THR A 49 -6.85 1.91 -30.80
C THR A 49 -6.67 0.81 -29.77
N THR A 50 -7.48 0.80 -28.70
CA THR A 50 -7.48 -0.21 -27.64
C THR A 50 -8.81 -0.97 -27.58
N LEU A 51 -8.88 -2.04 -26.77
CA LEU A 51 -10.14 -2.69 -26.41
C LEU A 51 -10.90 -1.97 -25.27
N TYR A 52 -10.28 -0.99 -24.61
CA TYR A 52 -10.81 -0.37 -23.40
C TYR A 52 -12.21 0.23 -23.56
N PRO A 53 -12.53 0.98 -24.65
CA PRO A 53 -13.88 1.50 -24.86
C PRO A 53 -14.96 0.42 -24.96
N GLN A 54 -14.58 -0.78 -25.40
CA GLN A 54 -15.50 -1.91 -25.55
C GLN A 54 -15.66 -2.68 -24.23
N LEU A 55 -14.59 -2.80 -23.44
CA LEU A 55 -14.56 -3.61 -22.24
C LEU A 55 -15.04 -2.85 -21.00
N PHE A 56 -14.66 -1.58 -20.86
CA PHE A 56 -14.79 -0.87 -19.60
C PHE A 56 -15.64 0.40 -19.69
N ALA A 57 -16.21 0.75 -18.54
CA ALA A 57 -16.82 2.05 -18.27
C ALA A 57 -16.24 2.62 -16.97
N ALA A 58 -16.14 3.94 -16.87
CA ALA A 58 -15.74 4.59 -15.63
C ALA A 58 -16.78 4.33 -14.54
N ARG A 59 -16.31 4.15 -13.31
CA ARG A 59 -17.13 4.10 -12.12
C ARG A 59 -17.11 5.48 -11.46
N HIS A 60 -18.28 6.06 -11.28
CA HIS A 60 -18.45 7.42 -10.72
C HIS A 60 -18.92 7.40 -9.25
N GLU A 61 -19.23 6.21 -8.73
CA GLU A 61 -19.67 6.06 -7.36
C GLU A 61 -18.53 6.33 -6.37
N LEU A 62 -18.88 6.99 -5.25
CA LEU A 62 -17.94 7.19 -4.15
C LEU A 62 -17.49 5.82 -3.60
N THR A 63 -16.20 5.54 -3.71
CA THR A 63 -15.60 4.34 -3.14
C THR A 63 -14.18 4.62 -2.64
N PRO A 64 -13.72 3.97 -1.56
CA PRO A 64 -12.31 3.94 -1.21
C PRO A 64 -11.45 3.33 -2.32
N TYR A 65 -10.13 3.43 -2.18
CA TYR A 65 -9.12 2.86 -3.09
C TYR A 65 -9.01 3.53 -4.48
N LEU A 66 -9.62 4.69 -4.68
CA LEU A 66 -9.49 5.45 -5.92
C LEU A 66 -8.24 6.34 -5.98
N GLY A 67 -7.68 6.71 -4.82
CA GLY A 67 -6.64 7.73 -4.72
C GLY A 67 -5.42 7.45 -5.59
N TYR A 68 -4.90 6.23 -5.57
CA TYR A 68 -3.76 5.83 -6.38
C TYR A 68 -4.06 5.87 -7.89
N TYR A 69 -5.17 5.30 -8.31
CA TYR A 69 -5.55 5.23 -9.72
C TYR A 69 -5.67 6.62 -10.36
N HIS A 70 -6.38 7.54 -9.70
CA HIS A 70 -6.54 8.89 -10.20
C HIS A 70 -5.24 9.70 -10.13
N ALA A 71 -4.45 9.56 -9.04
CA ALA A 71 -3.18 10.28 -8.92
C ALA A 71 -2.19 9.88 -10.02
N VAL A 72 -2.03 8.58 -10.28
CA VAL A 72 -1.11 8.09 -11.31
C VAL A 72 -1.67 8.36 -12.71
N SER A 73 -2.99 8.23 -12.94
CA SER A 73 -3.61 8.62 -14.21
C SER A 73 -3.41 10.10 -14.53
N LEU A 74 -3.50 10.98 -13.52
CA LEU A 74 -3.21 12.41 -13.69
C LEU A 74 -1.73 12.66 -14.04
N LEU A 75 -0.81 12.00 -13.34
CA LEU A 75 0.62 12.09 -13.66
C LEU A 75 0.93 11.56 -15.07
N ASN A 76 0.18 10.57 -15.54
CA ASN A 76 0.36 9.97 -16.86
C ASN A 76 0.03 10.92 -18.03
N TRP A 77 -0.62 12.07 -17.78
CA TRP A 77 -0.73 13.15 -18.75
C TRP A 77 0.60 13.90 -18.98
N LEU A 78 1.52 13.82 -18.03
CA LEU A 78 2.79 14.56 -18.05
C LEU A 78 3.98 13.67 -18.41
N VAL A 79 3.94 12.39 -18.02
CA VAL A 79 5.05 11.45 -18.19
C VAL A 79 4.51 10.04 -18.50
N PRO A 80 5.29 9.13 -19.11
CA PRO A 80 4.88 7.75 -19.35
C PRO A 80 4.39 7.05 -18.08
N LEU A 81 3.46 6.10 -18.22
CA LEU A 81 2.78 5.42 -17.11
C LEU A 81 3.73 4.82 -16.08
N ASP A 82 4.79 4.14 -16.52
CA ASP A 82 5.79 3.56 -15.61
C ASP A 82 6.53 4.63 -14.81
N THR A 83 6.85 5.75 -15.45
CA THR A 83 7.48 6.90 -14.78
C THR A 83 6.50 7.54 -13.79
N ALA A 84 5.22 7.73 -14.17
CA ALA A 84 4.18 8.25 -13.30
C ALA A 84 4.02 7.39 -12.04
N ASN A 85 3.97 6.07 -12.20
CA ASN A 85 3.91 5.12 -11.10
C ASN A 85 5.15 5.20 -10.19
N ARG A 86 6.37 5.27 -10.75
CA ARG A 86 7.62 5.40 -9.98
C ARG A 86 7.69 6.72 -9.21
N LEU A 87 7.23 7.81 -9.80
CA LEU A 87 7.12 9.10 -9.12
C LEU A 87 6.15 9.01 -7.94
N PHE A 88 5.00 8.36 -8.12
CA PHE A 88 4.04 8.15 -7.05
C PHE A 88 4.62 7.28 -5.91
N LEU A 89 5.25 6.15 -6.23
CA LEU A 89 5.92 5.30 -5.25
C LEU A 89 7.09 6.00 -4.56
N SER A 90 7.84 6.85 -5.29
CA SER A 90 8.89 7.69 -4.69
C SER A 90 8.31 8.70 -3.71
N ALA A 91 7.16 9.31 -4.04
CA ALA A 91 6.45 10.21 -3.12
C ALA A 91 5.98 9.47 -1.85
N TYR A 92 5.56 8.19 -1.96
CA TYR A 92 5.27 7.35 -0.80
C TYR A 92 6.52 7.11 0.05
N VAL A 93 7.62 6.63 -0.55
CA VAL A 93 8.87 6.28 0.17
C VAL A 93 9.46 7.49 0.88
N VAL A 94 9.53 8.64 0.20
CA VAL A 94 10.03 9.91 0.77
C VAL A 94 9.00 10.52 1.73
N GLY A 95 7.72 10.42 1.40
CA GLY A 95 6.60 10.92 2.20
C GLY A 95 6.52 10.28 3.59
N LEU A 96 6.90 9.01 3.72
CA LEU A 96 6.82 8.28 4.97
C LEU A 96 7.70 8.90 6.08
N PRO A 97 9.03 9.12 5.91
CA PRO A 97 9.84 9.83 6.89
C PRO A 97 9.46 11.31 7.04
N LEU A 98 9.04 11.99 5.97
CA LEU A 98 8.63 13.39 6.07
C LEU A 98 7.36 13.54 6.92
N SER A 99 6.38 12.67 6.75
CA SER A 99 5.15 12.67 7.55
C SER A 99 5.41 12.30 9.01
N LEU A 100 6.31 11.34 9.28
CA LEU A 100 6.74 11.02 10.64
C LEU A 100 7.47 12.21 11.28
N ALA A 101 8.35 12.89 10.55
CA ALA A 101 8.99 14.13 11.03
C ALA A 101 7.97 15.25 11.29
N PHE A 102 6.93 15.36 10.45
CA PHE A 102 5.83 16.29 10.67
C PHE A 102 5.08 15.97 11.97
N LEU A 103 4.74 14.71 12.23
CA LEU A 103 4.12 14.27 13.48
C LEU A 103 5.03 14.60 14.68
N LEU A 104 6.31 14.20 14.64
CA LEU A 104 7.27 14.44 15.71
C LEU A 104 7.40 15.93 16.06
N ARG A 105 7.49 16.81 15.04
CA ARG A 105 7.46 18.27 15.28
C ARG A 105 6.18 18.75 15.94
N GLY A 106 5.03 18.15 15.60
CA GLY A 106 3.75 18.44 16.27
C GLY A 106 3.76 18.09 17.75
N LEU A 107 4.48 17.02 18.09
CA LEU A 107 4.66 16.54 19.46
C LEU A 107 5.78 17.29 20.21
N GLY A 108 6.51 18.22 19.58
CA GLY A 108 7.67 18.87 20.18
C GLY A 108 8.89 17.94 20.34
N ARG A 109 8.96 16.85 19.56
CA ARG A 109 10.01 15.82 19.65
C ARG A 109 11.10 16.00 18.57
N PRO A 110 12.33 15.51 18.80
CA PRO A 110 13.38 15.45 17.79
C PRO A 110 12.93 14.67 16.56
N THR A 111 13.36 15.10 15.37
CA THR A 111 12.93 14.49 14.09
C THR A 111 13.88 13.44 13.54
N TRP A 112 15.00 13.17 14.18
CA TRP A 112 15.99 12.18 13.73
C TRP A 112 15.39 10.76 13.55
N PRO A 113 14.42 10.29 14.40
CA PRO A 113 13.84 8.95 14.24
C PRO A 113 13.09 8.78 12.92
N ALA A 114 12.66 9.87 12.31
CA ALA A 114 11.89 9.81 11.08
C ALA A 114 12.64 9.14 9.93
N LEU A 115 13.98 9.29 9.83
CA LEU A 115 14.77 8.65 8.78
C LEU A 115 14.82 7.13 8.90
N LEU A 116 14.59 6.58 10.10
CA LEU A 116 14.47 5.14 10.33
C LEU A 116 13.22 4.52 9.69
N ALA A 117 12.26 5.35 9.25
CA ALA A 117 11.08 4.88 8.53
C ALA A 117 11.38 4.42 7.10
N LEU A 118 12.51 4.81 6.49
CA LEU A 118 12.85 4.46 5.11
C LEU A 118 12.85 2.96 4.84
N PRO A 119 13.54 2.10 5.63
CA PRO A 119 13.51 0.65 5.40
C PRO A 119 12.13 0.03 5.58
N LEU A 120 11.28 0.62 6.41
CA LEU A 120 9.91 0.14 6.60
C LEU A 120 9.01 0.35 5.38
N ALA A 121 9.46 1.12 4.37
CA ALA A 121 8.69 1.32 3.15
C ALA A 121 8.61 0.07 2.26
N TYR A 122 9.52 -0.89 2.40
CA TYR A 122 9.71 -2.02 1.48
C TYR A 122 9.43 -3.39 2.12
N GLY A 123 8.42 -3.49 2.98
CA GLY A 123 8.04 -4.75 3.61
C GLY A 123 7.08 -5.60 2.77
N ASP A 124 6.43 -6.55 3.42
CA ASP A 124 5.47 -7.50 2.83
C ASP A 124 4.34 -6.80 2.06
N ASN A 125 3.77 -5.72 2.62
CA ASN A 125 2.73 -4.94 1.93
C ASN A 125 3.20 -4.33 0.59
N PHE A 126 4.51 -4.01 0.47
CA PHE A 126 5.09 -3.56 -0.79
C PHE A 126 5.17 -4.72 -1.79
N GLY A 127 5.63 -5.89 -1.36
CA GLY A 127 5.70 -7.09 -2.21
C GLY A 127 4.34 -7.53 -2.74
N TRP A 128 3.29 -7.44 -1.93
CA TRP A 128 1.92 -7.67 -2.40
C TRP A 128 1.42 -6.60 -3.37
N GLY A 129 1.94 -5.39 -3.33
CA GLY A 129 1.45 -4.31 -4.17
C GLY A 129 0.23 -3.59 -3.58
N PHE A 130 0.07 -3.55 -2.26
CA PHE A 130 -1.03 -2.85 -1.60
C PHE A 130 -0.86 -1.33 -1.63
N ILE A 131 -0.70 -0.76 -2.84
CA ILE A 131 -0.23 0.61 -3.08
C ILE A 131 -1.15 1.66 -2.44
N ASN A 132 -2.47 1.47 -2.50
CA ASN A 132 -3.41 2.38 -1.84
C ASN A 132 -3.22 2.41 -0.31
N TYR A 133 -2.97 1.24 0.30
CA TYR A 133 -2.67 1.14 1.72
C TYR A 133 -1.34 1.84 2.05
N LEU A 134 -0.30 1.55 1.30
CA LEU A 134 1.03 2.15 1.49
C LEU A 134 0.97 3.68 1.43
N ALA A 135 0.28 4.24 0.44
CA ALA A 135 0.11 5.68 0.29
C ALA A 135 -0.73 6.32 1.40
N ALA A 136 -1.64 5.57 2.02
CA ALA A 136 -2.43 6.06 3.14
C ALA A 136 -1.62 6.18 4.46
N LEU A 137 -0.50 5.45 4.62
CA LEU A 137 0.33 5.49 5.83
C LEU A 137 0.94 6.87 6.12
N PRO A 138 1.66 7.53 5.18
CA PRO A 138 2.15 8.88 5.40
C PRO A 138 1.01 9.88 5.68
N LEU A 139 -0.14 9.74 5.01
CA LEU A 139 -1.30 10.57 5.27
C LEU A 139 -1.86 10.37 6.68
N ALA A 140 -1.87 9.14 7.19
CA ALA A 140 -2.29 8.87 8.58
C ALA A 140 -1.39 9.56 9.61
N LEU A 141 -0.06 9.52 9.41
CA LEU A 141 0.89 10.24 10.27
C LEU A 141 0.68 11.76 10.18
N VAL A 142 0.39 12.28 8.99
CA VAL A 142 0.02 13.69 8.79
C VAL A 142 -1.27 14.03 9.52
N CYS A 143 -2.33 13.21 9.42
CA CYS A 143 -3.59 13.40 10.15
C CYS A 143 -3.36 13.48 11.67
N CYS A 144 -2.58 12.55 12.24
CA CYS A 144 -2.22 12.61 13.66
C CYS A 144 -1.49 13.92 14.01
N GLY A 145 -0.54 14.33 13.18
CA GLY A 145 0.22 15.57 13.35
C GLY A 145 -0.63 16.84 13.22
N LEU A 146 -1.58 16.87 12.29
CA LEU A 146 -2.54 17.97 12.11
C LEU A 146 -3.51 18.06 13.29
N PHE A 147 -4.01 16.89 13.74
CA PHE A 147 -4.92 16.84 14.89
C PHE A 147 -4.26 17.35 16.15
N VAL A 148 -3.03 16.91 16.45
CA VAL A 148 -2.26 17.43 17.60
C VAL A 148 -2.06 18.94 17.49
N ARG A 149 -1.72 19.49 16.31
CA ARG A 149 -1.59 20.95 16.12
C ARG A 149 -2.91 21.69 16.30
N ALA A 150 -4.00 21.15 15.77
CA ALA A 150 -5.33 21.75 15.98
C ALA A 150 -5.73 21.79 17.45
N LEU A 151 -5.25 20.83 18.28
CA LEU A 151 -5.47 20.79 19.72
C LEU A 151 -4.54 21.75 20.51
N THR A 152 -3.26 21.87 20.10
CA THR A 152 -2.22 22.52 20.91
C THR A 152 -1.85 23.93 20.46
N ARG A 153 -2.02 24.28 19.17
CA ARG A 153 -1.64 25.59 18.64
C ARG A 153 -2.81 26.57 18.76
N THR A 154 -2.66 27.63 19.56
CA THR A 154 -3.69 28.66 19.75
C THR A 154 -3.95 29.47 18.48
N HIS A 155 -2.87 29.80 17.76
CA HIS A 155 -2.95 30.42 16.44
C HIS A 155 -3.16 29.40 15.33
N GLN A 156 -3.96 29.73 14.32
CA GLN A 156 -4.22 28.93 13.13
C GLN A 156 -4.97 27.60 13.38
N ARG A 157 -5.64 27.40 14.51
CA ARG A 157 -6.40 26.17 14.80
C ARG A 157 -7.36 25.79 13.68
N ARG A 158 -8.07 26.79 13.11
CA ARG A 158 -9.03 26.56 12.02
C ARG A 158 -8.33 26.08 10.74
N ALA A 159 -7.16 26.61 10.43
CA ALA A 159 -6.37 26.15 9.27
C ALA A 159 -5.89 24.71 9.44
N TRP A 160 -5.40 24.34 10.65
CA TRP A 160 -5.03 22.96 10.94
C TRP A 160 -6.23 22.01 10.90
N ALA A 161 -7.42 22.45 11.37
CA ALA A 161 -8.65 21.68 11.29
C ALA A 161 -9.12 21.48 9.84
N ALA A 162 -9.05 22.53 9.01
CA ALA A 162 -9.38 22.42 7.57
C ALA A 162 -8.41 21.48 6.83
N ALA A 163 -7.10 21.58 7.11
CA ALA A 163 -6.11 20.67 6.56
C ALA A 163 -6.36 19.21 7.02
N LEU A 164 -6.77 19.01 8.28
CA LEU A 164 -7.15 17.69 8.80
C LEU A 164 -8.37 17.12 8.04
N ALA A 165 -9.40 17.93 7.83
CA ALA A 165 -10.60 17.52 7.11
C ALA A 165 -10.26 17.02 5.69
N LEU A 166 -9.45 17.79 4.97
CA LEU A 166 -8.97 17.42 3.62
C LEU A 166 -8.12 16.13 3.68
N CYS A 167 -7.19 16.05 4.64
CA CYS A 167 -6.32 14.88 4.78
C CYS A 167 -7.12 13.61 5.12
N LEU A 168 -8.11 13.68 6.03
CA LEU A 168 -8.98 12.54 6.36
C LEU A 168 -9.82 12.08 5.18
N ALA A 169 -10.38 13.00 4.40
CA ALA A 169 -11.10 12.68 3.18
C ALA A 169 -10.16 11.97 2.17
N THR A 170 -8.93 12.47 2.04
CA THR A 170 -7.91 11.85 1.19
C THR A 170 -7.53 10.45 1.69
N VAL A 171 -7.32 10.25 3.00
CA VAL A 171 -7.07 8.91 3.57
C VAL A 171 -8.19 7.94 3.23
N LEU A 172 -9.46 8.36 3.34
CA LEU A 172 -10.60 7.50 2.98
C LEU A 172 -10.55 7.09 1.51
N LEU A 173 -10.24 8.03 0.60
CA LEU A 173 -10.11 7.74 -0.84
C LEU A 173 -8.94 6.80 -1.16
N PHE A 174 -7.90 6.79 -0.33
CA PHE A 174 -6.81 5.83 -0.48
C PHE A 174 -7.14 4.49 0.18
N HIS A 175 -7.53 4.46 1.48
CA HIS A 175 -7.68 3.18 2.17
C HIS A 175 -8.58 3.25 3.41
N VAL A 176 -9.71 2.56 3.35
CA VAL A 176 -10.72 2.54 4.43
C VAL A 176 -10.16 1.99 5.75
N GLN A 177 -9.29 0.98 5.71
CA GLN A 177 -8.73 0.37 6.94
C GLN A 177 -7.81 1.34 7.69
N VAL A 178 -7.05 2.18 6.97
CA VAL A 178 -6.23 3.24 7.57
C VAL A 178 -7.11 4.35 8.15
N PHE A 179 -8.22 4.67 7.47
CA PHE A 179 -9.23 5.58 8.00
C PHE A 179 -9.86 5.03 9.29
N ALA A 180 -10.21 3.74 9.33
CA ALA A 180 -10.73 3.08 10.53
C ALA A 180 -9.74 3.10 11.71
N PHE A 181 -8.44 2.93 11.44
CA PHE A 181 -7.41 3.13 12.46
C PHE A 181 -7.45 4.56 13.02
N LEU A 182 -7.54 5.58 12.17
CA LEU A 182 -7.62 6.97 12.61
C LEU A 182 -8.88 7.25 13.43
N ALA A 183 -10.00 6.59 13.14
CA ALA A 183 -11.22 6.70 13.96
C ALA A 183 -11.01 6.23 15.41
N LEU A 184 -10.05 5.35 15.68
CA LEU A 184 -9.64 4.94 17.03
C LEU A 184 -8.48 5.78 17.57
N ALA A 185 -7.54 6.18 16.70
CA ALA A 185 -6.34 6.91 17.11
C ALA A 185 -6.62 8.36 17.51
N LEU A 186 -7.52 9.06 16.79
CA LEU A 186 -7.82 10.47 17.09
C LEU A 186 -8.50 10.67 18.44
N PRO A 187 -9.49 9.85 18.88
CA PRO A 187 -9.99 9.88 20.25
C PRO A 187 -8.90 9.66 21.30
N TRP A 188 -7.98 8.71 21.07
CA TRP A 188 -6.85 8.50 21.98
C TRP A 188 -5.95 9.73 22.07
N LEU A 189 -5.63 10.37 20.94
CA LEU A 189 -4.86 11.62 20.90
C LEU A 189 -5.61 12.77 21.58
N LEU A 190 -6.95 12.85 21.44
CA LEU A 190 -7.78 13.83 22.12
C LEU A 190 -7.68 13.72 23.65
N LEU A 191 -7.75 12.48 24.15
CA LEU A 191 -7.70 12.19 25.58
C LEU A 191 -6.32 12.45 26.19
N THR A 192 -5.26 12.17 25.42
CA THR A 192 -3.87 12.23 25.90
C THR A 192 -3.14 13.54 25.56
N THR A 193 -3.77 14.46 24.80
CA THR A 193 -3.20 15.78 24.52
C THR A 193 -3.68 16.79 25.55
N PRO A 194 -2.77 17.45 26.30
CA PRO A 194 -3.15 18.43 27.30
C PRO A 194 -3.83 19.65 26.67
N VAL A 195 -4.65 20.33 27.46
CA VAL A 195 -5.18 21.66 27.11
C VAL A 195 -4.02 22.66 27.17
N PRO A 196 -3.91 23.62 26.25
CA PRO A 196 -2.89 24.65 26.31
C PRO A 196 -2.97 25.44 27.63
N GLU A 197 -1.82 25.81 28.19
CA GLU A 197 -1.73 26.51 29.50
C GLU A 197 -2.33 27.92 29.49
N ASP A 198 -2.42 28.53 28.30
CA ASP A 198 -3.04 29.86 28.10
C ASP A 198 -4.58 29.86 28.18
N VAL A 199 -5.17 28.68 28.39
CA VAL A 199 -6.62 28.49 28.50
C VAL A 199 -6.99 28.27 29.98
N ASP A 200 -7.75 29.17 30.56
CA ASP A 200 -8.35 28.92 31.89
C ASP A 200 -9.34 27.74 31.79
N ALA A 201 -8.87 26.58 32.22
CA ALA A 201 -9.57 25.31 32.04
C ALA A 201 -10.48 24.94 33.23
N ARG A 202 -11.01 25.96 33.99
CA ARG A 202 -11.98 25.72 35.05
C ARG A 202 -13.34 25.32 34.47
N GLY A 203 -13.71 24.05 34.63
CA GLY A 203 -14.96 23.47 34.13
C GLY A 203 -14.86 22.74 32.80
N VAL A 204 -15.86 21.91 32.49
CA VAL A 204 -15.90 21.05 31.31
C VAL A 204 -15.97 21.85 30.00
N SER A 205 -16.79 22.89 29.96
CA SER A 205 -16.95 23.76 28.79
C SER A 205 -15.66 24.50 28.43
N ALA A 206 -14.91 24.98 29.43
CA ALA A 206 -13.61 25.64 29.22
C ALA A 206 -12.55 24.67 28.66
N ARG A 207 -12.59 23.39 29.02
CA ARG A 207 -11.71 22.35 28.47
C ARG A 207 -12.10 21.89 27.05
N LEU A 208 -13.39 21.92 26.73
CA LEU A 208 -13.89 21.48 25.41
C LEU A 208 -13.77 22.57 24.34
N ARG A 209 -14.05 23.83 24.68
CA ARG A 209 -14.04 24.94 23.71
C ARG A 209 -12.79 25.05 22.85
N PRO A 210 -11.54 24.90 23.33
CA PRO A 210 -10.34 24.93 22.51
C PRO A 210 -10.19 23.70 21.60
N ARG A 211 -10.92 22.63 21.89
CA ARG A 211 -10.87 21.36 21.12
C ARG A 211 -11.87 21.31 19.97
N VAL A 212 -12.90 22.18 19.98
CA VAL A 212 -13.97 22.23 18.98
C VAL A 212 -13.43 22.32 17.54
N PRO A 213 -12.46 23.19 17.19
CA PRO A 213 -11.95 23.22 15.82
C PRO A 213 -11.38 21.89 15.36
N ALA A 214 -10.62 21.19 16.22
CA ALA A 214 -10.05 19.87 15.89
C ALA A 214 -11.15 18.83 15.66
N LEU A 215 -12.19 18.83 16.49
CA LEU A 215 -13.35 17.94 16.33
C LEU A 215 -14.13 18.25 15.06
N LEU A 216 -14.37 19.52 14.75
CA LEU A 216 -15.00 19.94 13.50
C LEU A 216 -14.17 19.53 12.27
N GLY A 217 -12.84 19.51 12.38
CA GLY A 217 -11.96 19.00 11.32
C GLY A 217 -12.11 17.51 11.04
N VAL A 218 -12.65 16.72 11.98
CA VAL A 218 -12.92 15.28 11.79
C VAL A 218 -14.25 15.04 11.06
N VAL A 219 -15.24 15.93 11.25
CA VAL A 219 -16.61 15.76 10.77
C VAL A 219 -16.70 15.47 9.25
N PRO A 220 -16.03 16.20 8.34
CA PRO A 220 -16.15 15.93 6.91
C PRO A 220 -15.67 14.54 6.52
N GLY A 221 -14.58 14.04 7.10
CA GLY A 221 -14.09 12.69 6.86
C GLY A 221 -15.08 11.62 7.33
N VAL A 222 -15.66 11.80 8.52
CA VAL A 222 -16.67 10.88 9.05
C VAL A 222 -17.96 10.94 8.21
N ALA A 223 -18.41 12.14 7.82
CA ALA A 223 -19.60 12.30 6.96
C ALA A 223 -19.39 11.61 5.61
N LEU A 224 -18.21 11.75 4.99
CA LEU A 224 -17.88 11.08 3.74
C LEU A 224 -17.87 9.55 3.90
N PHE A 225 -17.31 9.04 5.00
CA PHE A 225 -17.33 7.61 5.32
C PHE A 225 -18.77 7.09 5.49
N LEU A 226 -19.61 7.79 6.26
CA LEU A 226 -21.01 7.42 6.45
C LEU A 226 -21.80 7.48 5.14
N ALA A 227 -21.57 8.50 4.32
CA ALA A 227 -22.18 8.59 2.99
C ALA A 227 -21.78 7.38 2.13
N TRP A 228 -20.51 7.00 2.11
CA TRP A 228 -20.07 5.79 1.40
C TRP A 228 -20.75 4.52 1.94
N VAL A 229 -20.84 4.35 3.26
CA VAL A 229 -21.53 3.20 3.87
C VAL A 229 -22.99 3.14 3.46
N VAL A 230 -23.72 4.26 3.55
CA VAL A 230 -25.16 4.34 3.18
C VAL A 230 -25.36 4.04 1.70
N LEU A 231 -24.57 4.66 0.83
CA LEU A 231 -24.63 4.41 -0.62
C LEU A 231 -24.35 2.95 -0.95
N ARG A 232 -23.42 2.33 -0.20
CA ARG A 232 -23.06 0.92 -0.40
C ARG A 232 -24.15 -0.04 0.06
N LEU A 233 -24.84 0.27 1.16
CA LEU A 233 -25.97 -0.55 1.65
C LEU A 233 -27.17 -0.55 0.68
N GLY A 234 -27.37 0.52 -0.07
CA GLY A 234 -28.48 0.68 -1.01
C GLY A 234 -28.22 0.10 -2.41
N GLN A 235 -26.99 -0.29 -2.74
CA GLN A 235 -26.70 -0.81 -4.07
C GLN A 235 -27.01 -2.32 -4.17
N PRO A 236 -27.82 -2.74 -5.19
CA PRO A 236 -27.90 -4.14 -5.54
C PRO A 236 -26.50 -4.64 -5.94
N SER A 237 -26.13 -5.83 -5.53
CA SER A 237 -24.84 -6.41 -5.92
C SER A 237 -24.89 -6.72 -7.42
N GLU A 238 -24.15 -5.98 -8.21
CA GLU A 238 -23.95 -6.26 -9.63
C GLU A 238 -23.07 -7.50 -9.90
N VAL A 239 -22.57 -8.14 -8.86
CA VAL A 239 -21.65 -9.26 -9.00
C VAL A 239 -22.42 -10.56 -8.78
N GLU A 240 -22.97 -11.11 -9.83
CA GLU A 240 -23.44 -12.50 -9.91
C GLU A 240 -22.30 -13.54 -9.78
N THR A 241 -21.08 -13.10 -9.61
CA THR A 241 -19.87 -13.93 -9.47
C THR A 241 -19.65 -14.44 -8.05
N GLY A 242 -20.69 -14.81 -7.29
CA GLY A 242 -20.52 -15.49 -6.01
C GLY A 242 -19.78 -14.73 -4.90
N ALA A 243 -19.25 -13.54 -5.18
CA ALA A 243 -18.56 -12.72 -4.21
C ALA A 243 -19.59 -12.03 -3.30
N PRO A 244 -19.54 -12.27 -2.01
CA PRO A 244 -20.60 -11.93 -1.06
C PRO A 244 -20.55 -10.47 -0.58
N TRP A 245 -20.20 -9.51 -1.43
CA TRP A 245 -20.29 -8.08 -1.12
C TRP A 245 -21.74 -7.61 -0.84
N LYS A 246 -22.70 -8.55 -0.91
CA LYS A 246 -24.15 -8.30 -0.83
C LYS A 246 -24.65 -7.86 0.53
N ALA A 247 -23.98 -8.24 1.61
CA ALA A 247 -24.47 -7.95 2.95
C ALA A 247 -23.34 -7.94 3.98
N TRP A 248 -23.32 -6.91 4.80
CA TRP A 248 -22.38 -6.80 5.93
C TRP A 248 -22.55 -7.94 6.95
N GLY A 249 -23.77 -8.47 7.07
CA GLY A 249 -24.06 -9.59 7.98
C GLY A 249 -23.26 -10.85 7.67
N PRO A 250 -23.28 -11.39 6.43
CA PRO A 250 -22.44 -12.52 6.05
C PRO A 250 -20.95 -12.24 6.15
N MET A 251 -20.49 -11.00 5.93
CA MET A 251 -19.09 -10.62 6.11
C MET A 251 -18.62 -10.89 7.55
N LEU A 252 -19.43 -10.57 8.53
CA LEU A 252 -19.12 -10.75 9.95
C LEU A 252 -19.49 -12.16 10.48
N SER A 253 -19.99 -13.07 9.62
CA SER A 253 -20.24 -14.44 10.02
C SER A 253 -18.96 -15.12 10.50
N PRO A 254 -18.95 -15.79 11.67
CA PRO A 254 -17.78 -16.51 12.19
C PRO A 254 -17.17 -17.50 11.19
N ARG A 255 -17.98 -18.05 10.27
CA ARG A 255 -17.53 -19.00 9.23
C ARG A 255 -16.62 -18.34 8.19
N ASN A 256 -16.73 -17.02 8.01
CA ASN A 256 -15.93 -16.26 7.05
C ASN A 256 -14.68 -15.65 7.68
N LEU A 257 -14.60 -15.61 9.01
CA LEU A 257 -13.47 -15.01 9.72
C LEU A 257 -12.41 -16.08 9.99
N ALA A 258 -11.20 -15.85 9.54
CA ALA A 258 -10.06 -16.72 9.79
C ALA A 258 -8.98 -15.96 10.58
N TRP A 259 -8.65 -16.46 11.77
CA TRP A 259 -7.59 -15.93 12.62
C TRP A 259 -6.35 -16.81 12.53
N LYS A 260 -5.19 -16.17 12.61
CA LYS A 260 -3.94 -16.84 12.98
C LYS A 260 -3.87 -16.93 14.50
N SER A 261 -3.23 -17.97 15.02
CA SER A 261 -2.96 -18.07 16.45
C SER A 261 -2.01 -16.94 16.90
N PHE A 262 -2.02 -16.61 18.18
CA PHE A 262 -1.09 -15.63 18.76
C PHE A 262 0.38 -16.00 18.48
N ALA A 263 0.71 -17.27 18.57
CA ALA A 263 2.05 -17.78 18.30
C ALA A 263 2.49 -17.55 16.84
N GLN A 264 1.58 -17.79 15.88
CA GLN A 264 1.83 -17.51 14.47
C GLN A 264 2.01 -16.01 14.21
N ASN A 265 1.08 -15.17 14.69
CA ASN A 265 1.20 -13.71 14.56
C ASN A 265 2.53 -13.19 15.17
N ARG A 266 2.92 -13.72 16.35
CA ARG A 266 4.19 -13.35 16.99
C ARG A 266 5.40 -13.76 16.14
N ALA A 267 5.41 -14.94 15.58
CA ALA A 267 6.49 -15.42 14.71
C ALA A 267 6.60 -14.59 13.42
N GLU A 268 5.48 -14.22 12.84
CA GLU A 268 5.41 -13.49 11.57
C GLU A 268 5.58 -11.97 11.71
N LEU A 269 5.53 -11.39 12.92
CA LEU A 269 5.53 -9.94 13.12
C LEU A 269 6.74 -9.24 12.46
N LEU A 270 7.94 -9.81 12.60
CA LEU A 270 9.15 -9.29 11.96
C LEU A 270 9.19 -9.61 10.46
N GLU A 271 8.64 -10.75 10.07
CA GLU A 271 8.58 -11.14 8.65
C GLU A 271 7.72 -10.18 7.84
N VAL A 272 6.59 -9.72 8.38
CA VAL A 272 5.74 -8.71 7.71
C VAL A 272 6.50 -7.40 7.44
N LEU A 273 7.51 -7.07 8.25
CA LEU A 273 8.32 -5.86 8.05
C LEU A 273 9.46 -6.06 7.04
N ALA A 274 9.96 -7.30 6.85
CA ALA A 274 11.06 -7.62 5.94
C ALA A 274 10.89 -9.05 5.40
N ASN A 275 10.09 -9.23 4.37
CA ASN A 275 9.76 -10.53 3.76
C ASN A 275 9.73 -10.47 2.23
N LEU A 276 10.51 -9.59 1.61
CA LEU A 276 10.48 -9.42 0.17
C LEU A 276 11.39 -10.43 -0.54
N PHE A 277 12.64 -10.58 -0.09
CA PHE A 277 13.62 -11.42 -0.78
C PHE A 277 13.74 -12.83 -0.18
N ARG A 278 13.93 -13.83 -1.06
CA ARG A 278 14.05 -15.24 -0.66
C ARG A 278 15.29 -15.51 0.18
N ASP A 279 16.39 -14.80 -0.08
CA ASP A 279 17.65 -14.91 0.67
C ASP A 279 17.62 -14.21 2.04
N GLY A 280 16.53 -13.47 2.34
CA GLY A 280 16.37 -12.73 3.59
C GLY A 280 17.29 -11.52 3.73
N SER A 281 17.92 -11.06 2.63
CA SER A 281 18.82 -9.89 2.64
C SER A 281 18.12 -8.59 3.05
N ASP A 282 16.82 -8.47 2.80
CA ASP A 282 15.97 -7.34 3.20
C ASP A 282 15.85 -7.16 4.75
N ARG A 283 16.27 -8.16 5.53
CA ARG A 283 16.33 -8.05 7.00
C ARG A 283 17.50 -7.18 7.48
N TRP A 284 18.57 -7.03 6.69
CA TRP A 284 19.75 -6.26 7.12
C TRP A 284 19.45 -4.77 7.33
N PRO A 285 18.75 -4.05 6.41
CA PRO A 285 18.31 -2.69 6.67
C PRO A 285 17.41 -2.57 7.91
N LEU A 286 16.53 -3.55 8.16
CA LEU A 286 15.69 -3.58 9.35
C LEU A 286 16.51 -3.78 10.64
N TYR A 287 17.52 -4.64 10.63
CA TYR A 287 18.43 -4.81 11.77
C TYR A 287 19.23 -3.54 12.06
N ALA A 288 19.66 -2.81 11.03
CA ALA A 288 20.30 -1.51 11.20
C ALA A 288 19.37 -0.50 11.90
N VAL A 289 18.10 -0.43 11.48
CA VAL A 289 17.07 0.37 12.16
C VAL A 289 16.90 -0.06 13.61
N GLY A 290 16.79 -1.36 13.87
CA GLY A 290 16.65 -1.92 15.20
C GLY A 290 17.82 -1.56 16.12
N ALA A 291 19.05 -1.64 15.60
CA ALA A 291 20.27 -1.28 16.34
C ALA A 291 20.29 0.21 16.73
N VAL A 292 19.98 1.12 15.79
CA VAL A 292 19.93 2.56 16.08
C VAL A 292 18.80 2.87 17.07
N ALA A 293 17.62 2.25 16.91
CA ALA A 293 16.49 2.43 17.82
C ALA A 293 16.80 1.91 19.24
N ALA A 294 17.44 0.74 19.35
CA ALA A 294 17.87 0.17 20.63
C ALA A 294 18.92 1.05 21.32
N CYS A 295 19.95 1.52 20.57
CA CYS A 295 20.91 2.48 21.10
C CYS A 295 20.23 3.75 21.61
N ALA A 296 19.28 4.30 20.88
CA ALA A 296 18.55 5.48 21.30
C ALA A 296 17.70 5.24 22.55
N LEU A 297 17.08 4.05 22.65
CA LEU A 297 16.31 3.65 23.83
C LEU A 297 17.23 3.57 25.06
N VAL A 298 18.37 2.88 24.97
CA VAL A 298 19.34 2.78 26.06
C VAL A 298 19.88 4.15 26.46
N LEU A 299 20.29 4.97 25.48
CA LEU A 299 20.79 6.32 25.75
C LEU A 299 19.73 7.22 26.38
N GLY A 300 18.47 7.11 25.98
CA GLY A 300 17.35 7.87 26.56
C GLY A 300 17.01 7.42 27.98
N LEU A 301 17.22 6.15 28.32
CA LEU A 301 17.04 5.62 29.67
C LEU A 301 18.21 6.00 30.59
N VAL A 302 19.46 5.92 30.13
CA VAL A 302 20.66 6.22 30.93
C VAL A 302 20.89 7.73 31.07
N ARG A 303 20.54 8.50 30.06
CA ARG A 303 20.70 9.97 30.03
C ARG A 303 19.37 10.63 29.62
N PRO A 304 18.35 10.61 30.48
CA PRO A 304 17.04 11.19 30.15
C PRO A 304 17.18 12.69 29.93
N ALA A 305 16.65 13.16 28.79
CA ALA A 305 16.50 14.58 28.56
C ALA A 305 15.19 15.07 29.21
N PRO A 306 15.15 16.32 29.72
CA PRO A 306 13.91 16.91 30.16
C PRO A 306 12.87 16.85 29.03
N SER A 307 11.75 16.21 29.31
CA SER A 307 10.64 16.18 28.38
C SER A 307 9.64 17.26 28.80
N PRO A 308 9.24 18.17 27.90
CA PRO A 308 8.20 19.14 28.19
C PRO A 308 6.82 18.49 28.32
N GLU A 309 6.73 17.17 28.06
CA GLU A 309 5.48 16.43 28.09
C GLU A 309 5.14 15.99 29.53
N GLY A 310 3.93 16.33 29.98
CA GLY A 310 3.37 15.79 31.22
C GLY A 310 3.13 14.27 31.14
N PRO A 311 2.84 13.59 32.26
CA PRO A 311 2.72 12.13 32.33
C PRO A 311 1.72 11.54 31.30
N VAL A 312 0.54 12.13 31.16
CA VAL A 312 -0.50 11.68 30.23
C VAL A 312 -0.06 11.87 28.78
N ALA A 313 0.61 12.97 28.45
CA ALA A 313 1.09 13.24 27.10
C ALA A 313 2.17 12.25 26.65
N ARG A 314 2.95 11.70 27.57
CA ARG A 314 3.95 10.64 27.27
C ARG A 314 3.30 9.35 26.79
N LEU A 315 2.03 9.09 27.13
CA LEU A 315 1.29 7.90 26.70
C LEU A 315 0.77 7.99 25.26
N ARG A 316 0.82 9.16 24.60
CA ARG A 316 0.27 9.36 23.25
C ARG A 316 0.76 8.33 22.25
N MET A 317 2.06 8.26 22.03
CA MET A 317 2.63 7.36 21.02
C MET A 317 2.66 5.90 21.48
N PRO A 318 3.10 5.55 22.70
CA PRO A 318 3.00 4.18 23.18
C PRO A 318 1.59 3.59 23.12
N GLY A 319 0.55 4.39 23.45
CA GLY A 319 -0.84 3.93 23.34
C GLY A 319 -1.27 3.66 21.91
N LEU A 320 -0.82 4.47 20.93
CA LEU A 320 -1.07 4.19 19.52
C LEU A 320 -0.32 2.96 19.02
N VAL A 321 0.89 2.68 19.53
CA VAL A 321 1.62 1.43 19.25
C VAL A 321 0.82 0.24 19.78
N LEU A 322 0.36 0.31 21.03
CA LEU A 322 -0.45 -0.76 21.62
C LEU A 322 -1.78 -0.95 20.88
N LEU A 323 -2.42 0.14 20.42
CA LEU A 323 -3.61 0.07 19.58
C LEU A 323 -3.32 -0.68 18.27
N ALA A 324 -2.26 -0.31 17.56
CA ALA A 324 -1.88 -0.96 16.29
C ALA A 324 -1.49 -2.42 16.50
N LEU A 325 -0.72 -2.76 17.54
CA LEU A 325 -0.41 -4.14 17.91
C LEU A 325 -1.67 -4.91 18.33
N GLY A 326 -2.57 -4.29 19.10
CA GLY A 326 -3.86 -4.88 19.44
C GLY A 326 -4.65 -5.28 18.19
N LEU A 327 -4.75 -4.39 17.21
CA LEU A 327 -5.40 -4.69 15.94
C LEU A 327 -4.67 -5.78 15.14
N TYR A 328 -3.33 -5.81 15.18
CA TYR A 328 -2.54 -6.87 14.57
C TYR A 328 -2.81 -8.25 15.18
N PHE A 329 -2.92 -8.36 16.50
CA PHE A 329 -3.12 -9.65 17.17
C PHE A 329 -4.58 -10.09 17.26
N LEU A 330 -5.53 -9.16 17.29
CA LEU A 330 -6.95 -9.44 17.57
C LEU A 330 -7.85 -9.49 16.34
N LEU A 331 -7.47 -8.81 15.24
CA LEU A 331 -8.26 -8.87 14.02
C LEU A 331 -8.03 -10.21 13.28
N PRO A 332 -9.03 -10.68 12.51
CA PRO A 332 -8.85 -11.83 11.64
C PRO A 332 -7.76 -11.53 10.58
N PHE A 333 -7.05 -12.57 10.19
CA PHE A 333 -6.10 -12.50 9.07
C PHE A 333 -6.85 -12.35 7.74
N ASP A 334 -7.96 -13.08 7.62
CA ASP A 334 -8.75 -13.17 6.40
C ASP A 334 -10.24 -13.09 6.73
N ILE A 335 -10.98 -12.34 5.92
CA ILE A 335 -12.43 -12.39 5.84
C ILE A 335 -12.78 -12.98 4.48
N ARG A 336 -13.03 -14.30 4.43
CA ARG A 336 -13.18 -15.09 3.20
C ARG A 336 -14.15 -14.44 2.22
N GLY A 337 -13.67 -14.21 1.01
CA GLY A 337 -14.44 -13.56 -0.06
C GLY A 337 -14.54 -12.03 0.07
N TYR A 338 -13.91 -11.40 1.07
CA TYR A 338 -13.96 -9.94 1.26
C TYR A 338 -12.59 -9.29 1.31
N THR A 339 -11.69 -9.74 2.17
CA THR A 339 -10.36 -9.16 2.31
C THR A 339 -9.39 -10.16 2.90
N TYR A 340 -8.17 -10.15 2.37
CA TYR A 340 -7.03 -10.94 2.83
C TYR A 340 -6.01 -10.02 3.50
N TYR A 341 -5.17 -10.58 4.37
CA TYR A 341 -4.08 -9.85 5.04
C TYR A 341 -4.58 -8.65 5.83
N LEU A 342 -5.76 -8.76 6.49
CA LEU A 342 -6.38 -7.65 7.18
C LEU A 342 -5.54 -7.16 8.37
N ASN A 343 -5.12 -8.09 9.23
CA ASN A 343 -4.38 -7.77 10.46
C ASN A 343 -2.90 -7.43 10.21
N THR A 344 -2.24 -8.08 9.23
CA THR A 344 -0.80 -7.90 8.96
C THR A 344 -0.42 -6.47 8.61
N ARG A 345 -1.34 -5.73 8.02
CA ARG A 345 -1.16 -4.30 7.69
C ARG A 345 -0.84 -3.43 8.91
N TYR A 346 -1.33 -3.79 10.08
CA TYR A 346 -1.07 -3.02 11.30
C TYR A 346 0.34 -3.17 11.86
N ALA A 347 1.10 -4.20 11.48
CA ALA A 347 2.49 -4.37 11.91
C ALA A 347 3.39 -3.22 11.44
N GLN A 348 3.28 -2.81 10.17
CA GLN A 348 4.03 -1.69 9.62
C GLN A 348 3.67 -0.37 10.30
N LEU A 349 2.38 -0.15 10.55
CA LEU A 349 1.90 1.04 11.27
C LEU A 349 2.41 1.06 12.73
N ALA A 350 2.39 -0.09 13.42
CA ALA A 350 2.93 -0.21 14.77
C ALA A 350 4.43 0.13 14.81
N ALA A 351 5.21 -0.36 13.83
CA ALA A 351 6.63 -0.05 13.72
C ALA A 351 6.89 1.46 13.52
N LEU A 352 6.13 2.13 12.63
CA LEU A 352 6.23 3.58 12.41
C LEU A 352 5.89 4.38 13.68
N LEU A 353 4.86 3.99 14.40
CA LEU A 353 4.46 4.63 15.66
C LEU A 353 5.46 4.34 16.79
N ALA A 354 6.09 3.16 16.78
CA ALA A 354 7.17 2.83 17.71
C ALA A 354 8.38 3.76 17.54
N LEU A 355 8.74 4.12 16.30
CA LEU A 355 9.78 5.12 16.05
C LEU A 355 9.40 6.50 16.63
N ALA A 356 8.11 6.87 16.57
CA ALA A 356 7.63 8.11 17.20
C ALA A 356 7.62 8.04 18.74
N SER A 357 7.67 6.84 19.31
CA SER A 357 7.66 6.60 20.76
C SER A 357 9.06 6.62 21.39
N LEU A 358 10.12 6.64 20.58
CA LEU A 358 11.50 6.65 21.09
C LEU A 358 11.73 7.81 22.06
N PRO A 359 12.49 7.61 23.15
CA PRO A 359 12.70 8.62 24.17
C PRO A 359 13.43 9.85 23.60
N VAL A 360 13.16 11.00 24.19
CA VAL A 360 13.89 12.24 23.87
C VAL A 360 15.32 12.11 24.40
N THR A 361 16.29 12.23 23.51
CA THR A 361 17.71 12.16 23.83
C THR A 361 18.32 13.57 23.96
N PRO A 362 19.41 13.73 24.75
CA PRO A 362 20.11 15.01 24.86
C PRO A 362 20.51 15.60 23.50
N PRO A 363 20.49 16.93 23.33
CA PRO A 363 20.81 17.58 22.04
C PRO A 363 22.15 17.17 21.45
N ALA A 364 23.18 16.94 22.27
CA ALA A 364 24.50 16.51 21.82
C ALA A 364 24.47 15.15 21.10
N LEU A 365 23.57 14.23 21.49
CA LEU A 365 23.41 12.90 20.89
C LEU A 365 22.50 12.91 19.66
N GLN A 366 21.58 13.87 19.55
CA GLN A 366 20.61 13.91 18.44
C GLN A 366 21.26 13.98 17.07
N ARG A 367 22.41 14.61 16.97
CA ARG A 367 23.16 14.68 15.72
C ARG A 367 23.76 13.33 15.33
N VAL A 368 24.41 12.65 16.28
CA VAL A 368 24.98 11.31 16.06
C VAL A 368 23.88 10.35 15.63
N LEU A 369 22.74 10.36 16.33
CA LEU A 369 21.59 9.54 16.00
C LEU A 369 21.00 9.87 14.63
N ARG A 370 20.99 11.16 14.23
CA ARG A 370 20.55 11.57 12.88
C ARG A 370 21.49 11.02 11.80
N LEU A 371 22.80 11.12 11.99
CA LEU A 371 23.77 10.55 11.05
C LEU A 371 23.66 9.03 10.96
N ALA A 372 23.52 8.35 12.10
CA ALA A 372 23.30 6.90 12.14
C ALA A 372 21.99 6.50 11.44
N SER A 373 20.91 7.26 11.69
CA SER A 373 19.62 7.01 11.03
C SER A 373 19.69 7.24 9.51
N ALA A 374 20.39 8.29 9.06
CA ALA A 374 20.62 8.53 7.65
C ALA A 374 21.48 7.44 7.00
N ALA A 375 22.50 6.93 7.73
CA ALA A 375 23.35 5.86 7.25
C ALA A 375 22.59 4.54 7.00
N CYS A 376 21.45 4.30 7.67
CA CYS A 376 20.58 3.15 7.38
C CYS A 376 20.03 3.14 5.95
N ALA A 377 20.05 4.28 5.25
CA ALA A 377 19.66 4.35 3.84
C ALA A 377 20.68 3.68 2.90
N LEU A 378 21.93 3.50 3.30
CA LEU A 378 22.97 2.85 2.48
C LEU A 378 22.70 1.35 2.31
N PRO A 379 22.59 0.52 3.37
CA PRO A 379 22.24 -0.89 3.21
C PRO A 379 20.88 -1.05 2.54
N LEU A 380 19.90 -0.16 2.78
CA LEU A 380 18.64 -0.15 2.07
C LEU A 380 18.85 -0.01 0.55
N ALA A 381 19.53 1.03 0.09
CA ALA A 381 19.75 1.29 -1.33
C ALA A 381 20.51 0.14 -2.01
N LEU A 382 21.52 -0.43 -1.34
CA LEU A 382 22.31 -1.53 -1.87
C LEU A 382 21.48 -2.82 -1.99
N VAL A 383 20.86 -3.26 -0.89
CA VAL A 383 20.12 -4.52 -0.84
C VAL A 383 18.92 -4.49 -1.77
N PHE A 384 18.05 -3.48 -1.65
CA PHE A 384 16.87 -3.38 -2.48
C PHE A 384 17.21 -3.03 -3.94
N GLY A 385 18.23 -2.22 -4.18
CA GLY A 385 18.71 -1.94 -5.53
C GLY A 385 19.23 -3.19 -6.24
N GLN A 386 19.98 -4.05 -5.56
CA GLN A 386 20.46 -5.33 -6.10
C GLN A 386 19.30 -6.31 -6.31
N GLY A 387 18.42 -6.47 -5.34
CA GLY A 387 17.27 -7.36 -5.40
C GLY A 387 16.30 -6.97 -6.52
N PHE A 388 16.00 -5.67 -6.68
CA PHE A 388 15.11 -5.20 -7.76
C PHE A 388 15.73 -5.38 -9.15
N ARG A 389 17.04 -5.16 -9.30
CA ARG A 389 17.75 -5.49 -10.55
C ARG A 389 17.75 -6.97 -10.84
N ALA A 390 17.93 -7.82 -9.83
CA ALA A 390 17.89 -9.27 -10.00
C ALA A 390 16.50 -9.72 -10.44
N PHE A 391 15.43 -9.23 -9.78
CA PHE A 391 14.05 -9.49 -10.18
C PHE A 391 13.75 -8.96 -11.58
N SER A 392 14.20 -7.76 -11.92
CA SER A 392 13.99 -7.17 -13.25
C SER A 392 14.59 -8.03 -14.38
N ARG A 393 15.75 -8.65 -14.12
CA ARG A 393 16.33 -9.61 -15.08
C ARG A 393 15.51 -10.89 -15.20
N GLU A 394 14.92 -11.39 -14.11
CA GLU A 394 14.01 -12.53 -14.15
C GLU A 394 12.73 -12.17 -14.91
N ALA A 395 12.14 -11.01 -14.60
CA ALA A 395 10.89 -10.54 -15.20
C ALA A 395 11.03 -10.05 -16.65
N SER A 396 12.25 -9.96 -17.21
CA SER A 396 12.47 -9.58 -18.62
C SER A 396 11.87 -10.59 -19.61
N GLU A 397 11.44 -11.77 -19.15
CA GLU A 397 10.62 -12.69 -19.94
C GLU A 397 9.34 -12.02 -20.45
N TRP A 398 8.75 -11.08 -19.68
CA TRP A 398 7.57 -10.34 -20.10
C TRP A 398 7.83 -9.43 -21.29
N ASP A 399 9.01 -8.83 -21.42
CA ASP A 399 9.33 -7.93 -22.53
C ASP A 399 9.29 -8.69 -23.86
N VAL A 400 9.86 -9.90 -23.89
CA VAL A 400 9.83 -10.80 -25.06
C VAL A 400 8.40 -11.20 -25.43
N LEU A 401 7.59 -11.53 -24.42
CA LEU A 401 6.20 -11.94 -24.66
C LEU A 401 5.33 -10.76 -25.08
N VAL A 402 5.56 -9.56 -24.55
CA VAL A 402 4.89 -8.32 -24.99
C VAL A 402 5.19 -8.02 -26.45
N GLU A 403 6.46 -8.17 -26.90
CA GLU A 403 6.83 -7.95 -28.30
C GLU A 403 6.09 -8.90 -29.25
N ALA A 404 5.91 -10.15 -28.84
CA ALA A 404 5.21 -11.18 -29.61
C ALA A 404 3.68 -11.09 -29.52
N THR A 405 3.13 -10.26 -28.63
CA THR A 405 1.68 -10.08 -28.44
C THR A 405 1.12 -9.13 -29.50
N ALA A 406 0.06 -9.53 -30.19
CA ALA A 406 -0.64 -8.68 -31.15
C ALA A 406 -1.32 -7.46 -30.47
N PRO A 407 -1.60 -6.37 -31.20
CA PRO A 407 -2.38 -5.26 -30.68
C PRO A 407 -3.80 -5.68 -30.26
N ARG A 408 -4.34 -5.06 -29.21
CA ARG A 408 -5.70 -5.28 -28.71
C ARG A 408 -6.00 -6.73 -28.31
N PRO A 409 -5.12 -7.43 -27.59
CA PRO A 409 -5.29 -8.85 -27.30
C PRO A 409 -6.37 -9.07 -26.22
N ARG A 410 -7.02 -10.23 -26.29
CA ARG A 410 -7.76 -10.82 -25.17
C ARG A 410 -6.90 -11.94 -24.60
N VAL A 411 -6.24 -11.68 -23.48
CA VAL A 411 -5.23 -12.59 -22.90
C VAL A 411 -5.84 -13.43 -21.78
N MET A 412 -5.80 -14.76 -21.92
CA MET A 412 -6.06 -15.71 -20.85
C MET A 412 -4.76 -16.00 -20.10
N GLY A 413 -4.69 -15.67 -18.81
CA GLY A 413 -3.57 -16.04 -17.94
C GLY A 413 -3.79 -17.43 -17.34
N LEU A 414 -2.87 -18.36 -17.59
CA LEU A 414 -2.83 -19.73 -17.07
C LEU A 414 -1.52 -19.94 -16.31
N ILE A 415 -1.46 -19.40 -15.10
CA ILE A 415 -0.24 -19.32 -14.29
C ILE A 415 -0.21 -20.51 -13.32
N PHE A 416 0.47 -21.60 -13.71
CA PHE A 416 0.66 -22.79 -12.87
C PHE A 416 1.78 -22.61 -11.85
N ASP A 417 2.73 -21.72 -12.13
CA ASP A 417 3.77 -21.30 -11.21
C ASP A 417 3.94 -19.78 -11.25
N ALA A 418 3.49 -19.12 -10.18
CA ALA A 418 3.61 -17.68 -10.00
C ALA A 418 4.89 -17.28 -9.23
N SER A 419 5.73 -18.23 -8.82
CA SER A 419 6.88 -17.99 -7.97
C SER A 419 8.02 -17.27 -8.73
N SER A 420 8.83 -16.53 -7.97
CA SER A 420 10.09 -15.93 -8.41
C SER A 420 11.27 -16.60 -7.71
N ARG A 421 12.43 -16.62 -8.36
CA ARG A 421 13.69 -17.08 -7.75
C ARG A 421 14.29 -16.04 -6.81
N VAL A 422 13.90 -14.78 -6.94
CA VAL A 422 14.43 -13.62 -6.20
C VAL A 422 13.53 -13.24 -5.05
N VAL A 423 12.23 -13.10 -5.28
CA VAL A 423 11.27 -12.63 -4.29
C VAL A 423 10.36 -13.75 -3.78
N ARG A 424 9.84 -13.60 -2.57
CA ARG A 424 8.98 -14.60 -1.93
C ARG A 424 7.55 -14.56 -2.44
N HIS A 425 7.11 -13.39 -2.87
CA HIS A 425 5.75 -13.15 -3.34
C HIS A 425 5.51 -13.78 -4.72
N PRO A 426 4.28 -14.19 -5.04
CA PRO A 426 3.91 -14.80 -6.32
C PRO A 426 3.76 -13.73 -7.43
N VAL A 427 4.85 -13.02 -7.73
CA VAL A 427 4.87 -11.80 -8.56
C VAL A 427 4.54 -12.03 -10.02
N PHE A 428 4.56 -13.28 -10.50
CA PHE A 428 4.18 -13.63 -11.86
C PHE A 428 2.69 -13.90 -12.05
N LEU A 429 1.88 -13.89 -10.96
CA LEU A 429 0.46 -14.22 -11.00
C LEU A 429 -0.32 -13.39 -12.03
N HIS A 430 -0.05 -12.11 -12.12
CA HIS A 430 -0.77 -11.17 -12.97
C HIS A 430 -0.05 -10.83 -14.29
N GLY A 431 0.83 -11.70 -14.80
CA GLY A 431 1.58 -11.47 -16.04
C GLY A 431 0.69 -11.18 -17.27
N ALA A 432 -0.51 -11.78 -17.34
CA ALA A 432 -1.46 -11.52 -18.42
C ALA A 432 -1.90 -10.04 -18.47
N ALA A 433 -1.99 -9.38 -17.32
CA ALA A 433 -2.33 -7.95 -17.24
C ALA A 433 -1.19 -7.08 -17.79
N THR A 434 0.08 -7.49 -17.67
CA THR A 434 1.24 -6.81 -18.29
C THR A 434 1.11 -6.80 -19.81
N LEU A 435 0.81 -7.95 -20.43
CA LEU A 435 0.63 -8.07 -21.88
C LEU A 435 -0.57 -7.24 -22.36
N ALA A 436 -1.70 -7.35 -21.65
CA ALA A 436 -2.91 -6.60 -21.96
C ALA A 436 -2.68 -5.08 -21.85
N GLN A 437 -1.98 -4.63 -20.81
CA GLN A 437 -1.68 -3.21 -20.58
C GLN A 437 -0.78 -2.66 -21.71
N ALA A 438 0.28 -3.36 -22.05
CA ALA A 438 1.24 -2.92 -23.05
C ALA A 438 0.64 -2.83 -24.46
N ARG A 439 -0.35 -3.66 -24.79
CA ARG A 439 -0.95 -3.77 -26.13
C ARG A 439 -2.40 -3.25 -26.20
N GLY A 440 -2.93 -2.62 -25.15
CA GLY A 440 -4.30 -2.05 -25.12
C GLY A 440 -5.40 -3.11 -25.16
N GLY A 441 -5.18 -4.24 -24.51
CA GLY A 441 -6.07 -5.40 -24.50
C GLY A 441 -6.82 -5.62 -23.18
N GLY A 442 -7.42 -6.79 -23.04
CA GLY A 442 -8.10 -7.26 -21.84
C GLY A 442 -7.57 -8.59 -21.34
N THR A 443 -7.85 -8.94 -20.09
CA THR A 443 -7.43 -10.19 -19.44
C THR A 443 -8.59 -10.85 -18.71
N ASN A 444 -8.47 -12.15 -18.44
CA ASN A 444 -9.49 -12.97 -17.77
C ASN A 444 -9.75 -12.56 -16.30
N PHE A 445 -8.71 -12.29 -15.55
CA PHE A 445 -8.83 -11.73 -14.20
C PHE A 445 -8.47 -10.24 -14.24
N SER A 446 -9.36 -9.41 -13.74
CA SER A 446 -9.15 -7.97 -13.69
C SER A 446 -9.72 -7.40 -12.40
N PHE A 447 -9.02 -6.46 -11.79
CA PHE A 447 -9.54 -5.71 -10.65
C PHE A 447 -10.77 -4.85 -11.00
N ALA A 448 -11.13 -4.70 -12.29
CA ALA A 448 -12.41 -4.13 -12.70
C ALA A 448 -13.64 -4.91 -12.19
N LEU A 449 -13.45 -6.19 -11.81
CA LEU A 449 -14.46 -7.01 -11.15
C LEU A 449 -14.68 -6.62 -9.67
N THR A 450 -13.74 -5.91 -9.06
CA THR A 450 -13.88 -5.52 -7.66
C THR A 450 -14.73 -4.24 -7.53
N PRO A 451 -15.54 -4.14 -6.46
CA PRO A 451 -16.40 -2.99 -6.25
C PRO A 451 -15.64 -1.68 -5.92
N HIS A 452 -14.33 -1.78 -5.70
CA HIS A 452 -13.44 -0.65 -5.37
C HIS A 452 -12.59 -0.20 -6.56
N SER A 453 -12.81 -0.77 -7.73
CA SER A 453 -12.12 -0.38 -8.95
C SER A 453 -12.66 0.96 -9.49
N PRO A 454 -11.81 1.80 -10.10
CA PRO A 454 -12.24 2.99 -10.83
C PRO A 454 -13.01 2.66 -12.12
N LEU A 455 -12.93 1.41 -12.57
CA LEU A 455 -13.56 0.90 -13.76
C LEU A 455 -14.50 -0.27 -13.45
N ARG A 456 -15.51 -0.47 -14.31
CA ARG A 456 -16.35 -1.67 -14.34
C ARG A 456 -16.44 -2.19 -15.76
N TYR A 457 -16.78 -3.45 -15.95
CA TYR A 457 -17.11 -3.96 -17.28
C TYR A 457 -18.41 -3.32 -17.80
N ARG A 458 -18.48 -3.03 -19.11
CA ARG A 458 -19.71 -2.51 -19.79
C ARG A 458 -20.81 -3.55 -19.91
N GLY A 459 -20.45 -4.79 -19.96
CA GLY A 459 -21.37 -5.94 -20.09
C GLY A 459 -20.85 -7.11 -19.29
N THR A 460 -21.22 -8.32 -19.68
CA THR A 460 -20.73 -9.55 -19.05
C THR A 460 -19.21 -9.64 -19.15
N PRO A 461 -18.50 -9.82 -18.02
CA PRO A 461 -17.07 -10.05 -18.03
C PRO A 461 -16.69 -11.27 -18.89
N PRO A 462 -15.49 -11.30 -19.48
CA PRO A 462 -15.03 -12.46 -20.24
C PRO A 462 -15.07 -13.73 -19.38
N PRO A 463 -15.48 -14.89 -19.94
CA PRO A 463 -15.58 -16.12 -19.17
C PRO A 463 -14.21 -16.53 -18.62
N THR A 464 -14.16 -16.95 -17.37
CA THR A 464 -12.92 -17.39 -16.71
C THR A 464 -13.20 -18.56 -15.78
N PHE A 465 -12.14 -19.21 -15.32
CA PHE A 465 -12.22 -20.26 -14.29
C PHE A 465 -12.37 -19.64 -12.89
N PRO A 466 -12.83 -20.42 -11.87
CA PRO A 466 -13.30 -19.87 -10.59
C PRO A 466 -12.26 -19.09 -9.77
N SER A 467 -10.97 -19.42 -9.92
CA SER A 467 -9.90 -18.78 -9.15
C SER A 467 -8.61 -18.73 -9.93
N GLU A 468 -7.98 -17.56 -9.99
CA GLU A 468 -6.67 -17.36 -10.62
C GLU A 468 -5.55 -18.26 -10.04
N TRP A 469 -5.71 -18.71 -8.80
CA TRP A 469 -4.82 -19.66 -8.12
C TRP A 469 -5.02 -21.12 -8.55
N ARG A 470 -6.03 -21.39 -9.39
CA ARG A 470 -6.39 -22.74 -9.82
C ARG A 470 -6.50 -22.85 -11.36
N PRO A 471 -5.40 -22.58 -12.10
CA PRO A 471 -5.40 -22.64 -13.57
C PRO A 471 -5.73 -24.04 -14.13
N GLN A 472 -5.62 -25.10 -13.31
CA GLN A 472 -6.05 -26.45 -13.65
C GLN A 472 -7.56 -26.58 -13.86
N ASP A 473 -8.37 -25.65 -13.35
CA ASP A 473 -9.82 -25.62 -13.54
C ASP A 473 -10.23 -25.01 -14.91
N PHE A 474 -9.25 -24.59 -15.71
CA PHE A 474 -9.49 -24.03 -17.04
C PHE A 474 -10.06 -25.06 -18.01
N ASN A 475 -11.13 -24.66 -18.71
CA ASN A 475 -11.73 -25.44 -19.79
C ASN A 475 -11.74 -24.62 -21.09
N TYR A 476 -10.98 -25.09 -22.10
CA TYR A 476 -10.86 -24.39 -23.36
C TYR A 476 -12.22 -24.24 -24.09
N ALA A 477 -13.07 -25.27 -24.08
CA ALA A 477 -14.34 -25.27 -24.82
C ALA A 477 -15.33 -24.19 -24.31
N THR A 478 -15.33 -23.94 -23.00
CA THR A 478 -16.27 -22.98 -22.38
C THR A 478 -15.66 -21.61 -22.13
N GLN A 479 -14.37 -21.53 -21.88
CA GLN A 479 -13.69 -20.30 -21.46
C GLN A 479 -12.69 -19.81 -22.51
N GLY A 480 -11.91 -20.75 -23.11
CA GLY A 480 -10.83 -20.39 -24.03
C GLY A 480 -11.29 -19.72 -25.32
N VAL A 481 -12.53 -20.00 -25.77
CA VAL A 481 -13.07 -19.47 -27.03
C VAL A 481 -13.22 -17.94 -27.04
N ALA A 482 -13.24 -17.28 -25.89
CA ALA A 482 -13.34 -15.84 -25.76
C ALA A 482 -11.99 -15.11 -25.89
N TYR A 483 -10.88 -15.85 -25.97
CA TYR A 483 -9.53 -15.29 -25.96
C TYR A 483 -8.79 -15.64 -27.23
N ASP A 484 -7.89 -14.75 -27.64
CA ASP A 484 -7.02 -14.92 -28.81
C ASP A 484 -5.57 -15.22 -28.43
N HIS A 485 -5.18 -14.89 -27.17
CA HIS A 485 -3.86 -15.14 -26.61
C HIS A 485 -3.96 -15.87 -25.27
N PHE A 486 -3.00 -16.75 -25.00
CA PHE A 486 -2.88 -17.51 -23.76
C PHE A 486 -1.46 -17.37 -23.23
N LEU A 487 -1.32 -16.71 -22.08
CA LEU A 487 -0.07 -16.69 -21.33
C LEU A 487 -0.05 -17.91 -20.41
N ILE A 488 0.90 -18.81 -20.61
CA ILE A 488 1.09 -19.99 -19.77
C ILE A 488 2.42 -19.85 -19.06
N ARG A 489 2.47 -20.11 -17.75
CA ARG A 489 3.72 -20.17 -16.98
C ARG A 489 3.74 -21.39 -16.08
N GLY A 490 4.89 -22.10 -16.03
CA GLY A 490 5.08 -23.28 -15.17
C GLY A 490 4.49 -24.59 -15.70
N ALA A 491 3.93 -24.59 -16.92
CA ALA A 491 3.49 -25.81 -17.61
C ALA A 491 3.69 -25.69 -19.13
N PRO A 492 4.09 -26.73 -19.84
CA PRO A 492 4.23 -26.66 -21.28
C PRO A 492 2.85 -26.56 -21.96
N PRO A 493 2.74 -25.81 -23.08
CA PRO A 493 1.47 -25.65 -23.80
C PRO A 493 0.82 -26.94 -24.25
N SER A 494 1.61 -27.97 -24.59
CA SER A 494 1.13 -29.30 -24.98
C SER A 494 0.33 -29.99 -23.88
N ARG A 495 0.70 -29.79 -22.60
CA ARG A 495 -0.03 -30.32 -21.44
C ARG A 495 -1.39 -29.64 -21.26
N VAL A 496 -1.47 -28.34 -21.59
CA VAL A 496 -2.69 -27.52 -21.40
C VAL A 496 -3.68 -27.75 -22.55
N PHE A 497 -3.20 -27.76 -23.77
CA PHE A 497 -4.04 -27.74 -24.99
C PHE A 497 -4.09 -29.07 -25.76
N GLY A 498 -3.16 -29.99 -25.52
CA GLY A 498 -3.11 -31.25 -26.22
C GLY A 498 -3.07 -31.09 -27.75
N ALA A 499 -3.92 -31.84 -28.46
CA ALA A 499 -4.01 -31.80 -29.93
C ALA A 499 -4.43 -30.44 -30.52
N ARG A 500 -5.08 -29.57 -29.75
CA ARG A 500 -5.46 -28.21 -30.20
C ARG A 500 -4.27 -27.34 -30.54
N LEU A 501 -3.13 -27.59 -29.91
CA LEU A 501 -1.89 -26.87 -30.19
C LEU A 501 -1.42 -27.05 -31.62
N GLN A 502 -1.76 -28.18 -32.26
CA GLN A 502 -1.42 -28.46 -33.66
C GLN A 502 -2.46 -27.90 -34.65
N ASN A 503 -3.75 -27.92 -34.27
CA ASN A 503 -4.85 -27.65 -35.19
C ASN A 503 -5.38 -26.21 -35.10
N GLU A 504 -5.54 -25.64 -33.88
CA GLU A 504 -6.22 -24.37 -33.63
C GLU A 504 -5.28 -23.28 -33.09
N LEU A 505 -4.21 -23.68 -32.41
CA LEU A 505 -3.31 -22.82 -31.68
C LEU A 505 -1.88 -22.96 -32.18
N SER A 506 -1.07 -21.92 -31.91
CA SER A 506 0.37 -21.94 -32.18
C SER A 506 1.13 -21.23 -31.05
N VAL A 507 2.32 -21.72 -30.72
CA VAL A 507 3.25 -21.01 -29.85
C VAL A 507 3.79 -19.80 -30.58
N ALA A 508 3.52 -18.59 -30.09
CA ALA A 508 4.01 -17.35 -30.68
C ALA A 508 5.40 -16.98 -30.15
N ALA A 509 5.64 -17.21 -28.84
CA ALA A 509 6.92 -16.97 -28.19
C ALA A 509 7.08 -17.83 -26.94
N GLN A 510 8.33 -18.02 -26.54
CA GLN A 510 8.72 -18.62 -25.27
C GLN A 510 9.85 -17.78 -24.66
N ALA A 511 9.76 -17.47 -23.38
CA ALA A 511 10.81 -16.81 -22.62
C ALA A 511 10.78 -17.33 -21.18
N GLY A 512 11.95 -17.76 -20.67
CA GLY A 512 12.03 -18.36 -19.34
C GLY A 512 11.09 -19.55 -19.17
N GLU A 513 10.23 -19.49 -18.16
CA GLU A 513 9.22 -20.50 -17.85
C GLU A 513 7.82 -20.13 -18.38
N SER A 514 7.75 -19.14 -19.28
CA SER A 514 6.52 -18.59 -19.82
C SER A 514 6.40 -18.80 -21.33
N TRP A 515 5.20 -19.11 -21.80
CA TRP A 515 4.83 -19.28 -23.20
C TRP A 515 3.67 -18.36 -23.55
N LEU A 516 3.78 -17.74 -24.71
CA LEU A 516 2.65 -17.07 -25.35
C LEU A 516 2.11 -17.98 -26.46
N VAL A 517 0.89 -18.42 -26.32
CA VAL A 517 0.17 -19.18 -27.33
C VAL A 517 -0.90 -18.29 -27.93
N ARG A 518 -1.07 -18.33 -29.25
CA ARG A 518 -2.10 -17.57 -29.97
C ARG A 518 -2.99 -18.48 -30.81
N ARG A 519 -4.19 -18.02 -31.08
CA ARG A 519 -5.08 -18.61 -32.08
C ARG A 519 -4.47 -18.42 -33.47
N ARG A 520 -4.62 -19.43 -34.31
CA ARG A 520 -4.21 -19.35 -35.73
C ARG A 520 -5.16 -18.46 -36.52
#